data_11e2889ee0787b2e7321f1c0927939a6
#
_entry.id   11e2889ee0787b2e7321f1c0927939a6
#
_cell.length_a   1.000
_cell.length_b   1.000
_cell.length_c   1.000
_cell.angle_alpha   90.00
_cell.angle_beta   90.00
_cell.angle_gamma   90.00
#
_symmetry.space_group_name_H-M   'P 1'
#
loop_
_entity.id
_entity.type
_entity.pdbx_description
1 polymer ?
#
loop_
_entity_poly.entity_id
_entity_poly.type
_entity_poly.pdbx_seq_one_letter_code
_entity_poly.pdbx_strand_id
1 'polypeptide(L)'
;VFLARHPERPHIDETVSALFTDFFEQRGDRQCKEDPAILGGIARFHGLPVTVIGHRKGATLEENLACNFGMPGPEGYRKALRLMKQAEKFGRPIITFIDTPGAYPGKDAEERGQGEAIAKNIMEFMTLKTPVISIILGEGGSGGALALAVCDELAMLENAIYSVISPRGFASILWKDSTREREACDIMKLSLI
;
A
#
# COMPACT_ATOMS: atom_id res chain seq x y z
N VAL A 1 -7.97 6.09 13.65
CA VAL A 1 -7.60 6.99 12.52
C VAL A 1 -6.42 7.90 12.88
N PHE A 2 -6.46 8.61 14.01
CA PHE A 2 -5.38 9.53 14.41
C PHE A 2 -4.01 8.82 14.51
N LEU A 3 -3.94 7.71 15.24
CA LEU A 3 -2.71 6.94 15.41
C LEU A 3 -2.22 6.32 14.09
N ALA A 4 -3.13 5.82 13.25
CA ALA A 4 -2.80 5.28 11.96
C ALA A 4 -2.13 6.29 11.01
N ARG A 5 -2.35 7.59 11.23
CA ARG A 5 -1.82 8.70 10.44
C ARG A 5 -0.74 9.51 11.15
N HIS A 6 -0.36 9.12 12.36
CA HIS A 6 0.60 9.89 13.15
C HIS A 6 1.97 9.96 12.43
N PRO A 7 2.56 11.17 12.26
CA PRO A 7 3.78 11.30 11.45
C PRO A 7 5.04 10.68 12.10
N GLU A 8 5.05 10.53 13.43
CA GLU A 8 6.20 9.97 14.16
C GLU A 8 6.16 8.42 14.26
N ARG A 9 5.15 7.75 13.70
CA ARG A 9 5.15 6.30 13.67
C ARG A 9 6.16 5.77 12.65
N PRO A 10 6.68 4.54 12.81
CA PRO A 10 7.54 3.93 11.81
C PRO A 10 6.83 3.81 10.45
N HIS A 11 7.52 4.19 9.39
CA HIS A 11 7.11 4.01 8.01
C HIS A 11 7.81 2.79 7.38
N ILE A 12 7.60 2.57 6.11
CA ILE A 12 8.14 1.39 5.42
C ILE A 12 9.67 1.36 5.42
N ASP A 13 10.34 2.49 5.30
CA ASP A 13 11.81 2.56 5.23
C ASP A 13 12.44 2.07 6.54
N GLU A 14 11.94 2.53 7.69
CA GLU A 14 12.38 2.06 9.01
C GLU A 14 12.01 0.58 9.21
N THR A 15 10.79 0.20 8.80
CA THR A 15 10.30 -1.17 8.91
C THR A 15 11.20 -2.12 8.12
N VAL A 16 11.54 -1.77 6.89
CA VAL A 16 12.42 -2.59 6.03
C VAL A 16 13.81 -2.66 6.62
N SER A 17 14.35 -1.55 7.10
CA SER A 17 15.68 -1.51 7.73
C SER A 17 15.78 -2.35 9.00
N ALA A 18 14.68 -2.45 9.76
CA ALA A 18 14.63 -3.21 11.02
C ALA A 18 14.41 -4.72 10.80
N LEU A 19 13.63 -5.11 9.80
CA LEU A 19 13.21 -6.50 9.62
C LEU A 19 14.06 -7.29 8.61
N PHE A 20 14.70 -6.61 7.67
CA PHE A 20 15.36 -7.25 6.54
C PHE A 20 16.86 -6.91 6.47
N THR A 21 17.63 -7.83 5.90
CA THR A 21 19.02 -7.60 5.51
C THR A 21 19.16 -7.59 3.99
N ASP A 22 20.26 -7.01 3.50
CA ASP A 22 20.61 -7.01 2.07
C ASP A 22 19.51 -6.44 1.16
N PHE A 23 18.77 -5.42 1.64
CA PHE A 23 17.70 -4.81 0.83
C PHE A 23 18.31 -4.10 -0.39
N PHE A 24 17.86 -4.53 -1.57
CA PHE A 24 18.21 -3.95 -2.86
C PHE A 24 16.97 -3.38 -3.52
N GLU A 25 16.82 -2.04 -3.49
CA GLU A 25 15.68 -1.33 -4.10
C GLU A 25 15.70 -1.48 -5.63
N GLN A 26 14.55 -1.81 -6.19
CA GLN A 26 14.33 -1.90 -7.63
C GLN A 26 13.33 -0.85 -8.11
N ARG A 27 13.80 0.17 -8.78
CA ARG A 27 13.03 1.32 -9.23
C ARG A 27 12.43 1.13 -10.62
N GLY A 28 11.42 1.95 -10.93
CA GLY A 28 10.80 2.10 -12.25
C GLY A 28 9.80 1.01 -12.62
N ASP A 29 8.77 1.40 -13.35
CA ASP A 29 7.74 0.50 -13.88
C ASP A 29 8.19 -0.23 -15.18
N ARG A 30 9.31 0.16 -15.76
CA ARG A 30 9.85 -0.31 -17.06
C ARG A 30 8.97 0.03 -18.26
N GLN A 31 8.07 0.98 -18.11
CA GLN A 31 7.18 1.44 -19.19
C GLN A 31 7.26 2.96 -19.35
N CYS A 32 7.12 3.72 -18.27
CA CYS A 32 7.03 5.18 -18.31
C CYS A 32 8.04 5.85 -17.36
N LYS A 33 7.92 5.62 -16.04
CA LYS A 33 8.76 6.32 -15.05
C LYS A 33 8.84 5.61 -13.71
N GLU A 34 9.55 6.22 -12.77
CA GLU A 34 9.54 5.87 -11.34
C GLU A 34 8.35 6.52 -10.65
N ASP A 35 7.81 5.81 -9.64
CA ASP A 35 6.91 6.37 -8.65
C ASP A 35 7.48 6.11 -7.25
N PRO A 36 7.95 7.15 -6.55
CA PRO A 36 8.54 7.00 -5.22
C PRO A 36 7.52 6.64 -4.13
N ALA A 37 6.21 6.77 -4.37
CA ALA A 37 5.16 6.35 -3.45
C ALA A 37 5.09 4.82 -3.25
N ILE A 38 5.80 4.04 -4.08
CA ILE A 38 6.00 2.60 -3.89
C ILE A 38 7.49 2.31 -3.67
N LEU A 39 7.83 1.78 -2.50
CA LEU A 39 9.09 1.10 -2.25
C LEU A 39 8.98 -0.34 -2.75
N GLY A 40 10.01 -0.85 -3.41
CA GLY A 40 10.03 -2.25 -3.79
C GLY A 40 11.42 -2.77 -4.09
N GLY A 41 11.67 -4.01 -3.76
CA GLY A 41 12.98 -4.60 -3.94
C GLY A 41 13.10 -6.06 -3.49
N ILE A 42 14.32 -6.54 -3.45
CA ILE A 42 14.69 -7.86 -2.97
C ILE A 42 15.42 -7.70 -1.65
N ALA A 43 15.14 -8.58 -0.69
CA ALA A 43 15.78 -8.57 0.62
C ALA A 43 15.98 -9.99 1.13
N ARG A 44 16.56 -10.12 2.34
CA ARG A 44 16.56 -11.36 3.10
C ARG A 44 15.79 -11.19 4.41
N PHE A 45 14.89 -12.11 4.67
CA PHE A 45 14.16 -12.23 5.93
C PHE A 45 14.62 -13.50 6.63
N HIS A 46 15.33 -13.38 7.75
CA HIS A 46 15.98 -14.51 8.43
C HIS A 46 16.80 -15.44 7.49
N GLY A 47 17.52 -14.82 6.55
CA GLY A 47 18.33 -15.53 5.56
C GLY A 47 17.58 -15.99 4.30
N LEU A 48 16.25 -15.99 4.30
CA LEU A 48 15.44 -16.37 3.14
C LEU A 48 15.31 -15.20 2.16
N PRO A 49 15.52 -15.39 0.86
CA PRO A 49 15.32 -14.35 -0.13
C PRO A 49 13.82 -14.08 -0.31
N VAL A 50 13.42 -12.83 -0.16
CA VAL A 50 12.04 -12.36 -0.29
C VAL A 50 11.95 -11.16 -1.22
N THR A 51 10.77 -10.89 -1.74
CA THR A 51 10.44 -9.63 -2.43
C THR A 51 9.60 -8.78 -1.48
N VAL A 52 10.04 -7.53 -1.27
CA VAL A 52 9.34 -6.56 -0.42
C VAL A 52 8.75 -5.49 -1.33
N ILE A 53 7.47 -5.17 -1.13
CA ILE A 53 6.76 -4.12 -1.87
C ILE A 53 5.88 -3.37 -0.87
N GLY A 54 5.80 -2.05 -0.95
CA GLY A 54 4.84 -1.35 -0.10
C GLY A 54 4.73 0.15 -0.38
N HIS A 55 3.75 0.75 0.25
CA HIS A 55 3.50 2.18 0.14
C HIS A 55 4.53 2.95 0.96
N ARG A 56 5.10 3.99 0.35
CA ARG A 56 6.06 4.87 1.00
C ARG A 56 5.43 6.21 1.30
N LYS A 57 5.47 6.62 2.56
CA LYS A 57 5.27 8.00 3.01
C LYS A 57 6.61 8.56 3.43
N GLY A 58 6.84 9.85 3.23
CA GLY A 58 8.05 10.50 3.68
C GLY A 58 7.99 10.86 5.17
N ALA A 59 9.14 10.98 5.82
CA ALA A 59 9.27 11.47 7.19
C ALA A 59 9.19 13.00 7.24
N THR A 60 9.64 13.69 6.21
CA THR A 60 9.59 15.15 6.06
C THR A 60 8.46 15.57 5.11
N LEU A 61 8.09 16.85 5.14
CA LEU A 61 7.10 17.39 4.19
C LEU A 61 7.57 17.26 2.74
N GLU A 62 8.85 17.50 2.48
CA GLU A 62 9.44 17.38 1.14
C GLU A 62 9.36 15.94 0.62
N GLU A 63 9.74 14.97 1.43
CA GLU A 63 9.64 13.55 1.09
C GLU A 63 8.19 13.11 0.90
N ASN A 64 7.27 13.58 1.74
CA ASN A 64 5.84 13.30 1.59
C ASN A 64 5.28 13.86 0.28
N LEU A 65 5.67 15.07 -0.12
CA LEU A 65 5.31 15.64 -1.41
C LEU A 65 5.85 14.80 -2.57
N ALA A 66 7.11 14.36 -2.48
CA ALA A 66 7.72 13.49 -3.49
C ALA A 66 6.99 12.14 -3.64
N CYS A 67 6.46 11.60 -2.54
CA CYS A 67 5.69 10.36 -2.50
C CYS A 67 4.18 10.55 -2.65
N ASN A 68 3.70 11.73 -3.07
CA ASN A 68 2.26 12.06 -3.11
C ASN A 68 1.52 11.69 -1.82
N PHE A 69 2.13 11.88 -0.65
CA PHE A 69 1.57 11.48 0.66
C PHE A 69 1.23 9.98 0.76
N GLY A 70 1.99 9.13 0.10
CA GLY A 70 1.74 7.69 0.03
C GLY A 70 0.62 7.29 -0.91
N MET A 71 0.26 8.16 -1.86
CA MET A 71 -0.75 7.89 -2.88
C MET A 71 -0.08 7.56 -4.22
N PRO A 72 0.07 6.28 -4.60
CA PRO A 72 0.73 5.92 -5.84
C PRO A 72 -0.08 6.32 -7.07
N GLY A 73 0.63 6.72 -8.12
CA GLY A 73 0.13 6.77 -9.47
C GLY A 73 0.14 5.41 -10.17
N PRO A 74 -0.29 5.33 -11.43
CA PRO A 74 -0.33 4.07 -12.17
C PRO A 74 1.06 3.43 -12.33
N GLU A 75 2.12 4.22 -12.36
CA GLU A 75 3.50 3.75 -12.44
C GLU A 75 3.92 2.98 -11.19
N GLY A 76 3.46 3.40 -10.01
CA GLY A 76 3.69 2.69 -8.75
C GLY A 76 3.06 1.30 -8.75
N TYR A 77 1.82 1.19 -9.18
CA TYR A 77 1.12 -0.10 -9.29
C TYR A 77 1.74 -0.99 -10.37
N ARG A 78 2.16 -0.45 -11.52
CA ARG A 78 2.88 -1.22 -12.55
C ARG A 78 4.25 -1.70 -12.06
N LYS A 79 4.97 -0.87 -11.28
CA LYS A 79 6.22 -1.27 -10.61
C LYS A 79 5.97 -2.44 -9.65
N ALA A 80 4.93 -2.37 -8.82
CA ALA A 80 4.54 -3.44 -7.92
C ALA A 80 4.24 -4.73 -8.70
N LEU A 81 3.43 -4.65 -9.77
CA LEU A 81 3.13 -5.79 -10.66
C LEU A 81 4.41 -6.43 -11.21
N ARG A 82 5.33 -5.62 -11.69
CA ARG A 82 6.60 -6.11 -12.21
C ARG A 82 7.40 -6.89 -11.16
N LEU A 83 7.45 -6.37 -9.94
CA LEU A 83 8.19 -7.00 -8.84
C LEU A 83 7.54 -8.31 -8.39
N MET A 84 6.19 -8.36 -8.31
CA MET A 84 5.52 -9.61 -7.95
C MET A 84 5.66 -10.69 -9.03
N LYS A 85 5.61 -10.34 -10.32
CA LYS A 85 5.90 -11.30 -11.39
C LYS A 85 7.35 -11.79 -11.39
N GLN A 86 8.28 -10.92 -11.02
CA GLN A 86 9.67 -11.32 -10.82
C GLN A 86 9.81 -12.24 -9.59
N ALA A 87 9.09 -11.97 -8.51
CA ALA A 87 9.09 -12.83 -7.34
C ALA A 87 8.58 -14.23 -7.67
N GLU A 88 7.43 -14.32 -8.35
CA GLU A 88 6.86 -15.59 -8.83
C GLU A 88 7.86 -16.38 -9.69
N LYS A 89 8.47 -15.71 -10.68
CA LYS A 89 9.46 -16.35 -11.58
C LYS A 89 10.63 -16.99 -10.84
N PHE A 90 11.07 -16.40 -9.74
CA PHE A 90 12.21 -16.89 -8.96
C PHE A 90 11.81 -17.62 -7.66
N GLY A 91 10.52 -17.88 -7.47
CA GLY A 91 10.01 -18.59 -6.29
C GLY A 91 10.24 -17.85 -4.96
N ARG A 92 10.32 -16.52 -4.97
CA ARG A 92 10.49 -15.74 -3.74
C ARG A 92 9.14 -15.40 -3.12
N PRO A 93 8.91 -15.65 -1.82
CA PRO A 93 7.76 -15.10 -1.11
C PRO A 93 7.71 -13.58 -1.23
N ILE A 94 6.48 -13.04 -1.21
CA ILE A 94 6.23 -11.61 -1.28
C ILE A 94 5.73 -11.14 0.08
N ILE A 95 6.31 -10.05 0.57
CA ILE A 95 5.83 -9.35 1.77
C ILE A 95 5.41 -7.95 1.33
N THR A 96 4.13 -7.61 1.52
CA THR A 96 3.63 -6.27 1.19
C THR A 96 3.35 -5.47 2.46
N PHE A 97 3.69 -4.18 2.42
CA PHE A 97 3.40 -3.23 3.49
C PHE A 97 2.42 -2.16 2.98
N ILE A 98 1.28 -2.08 3.66
CA ILE A 98 0.18 -1.20 3.26
C ILE A 98 0.16 0.03 4.15
N ASP A 99 0.30 1.20 3.54
CA ASP A 99 0.22 2.48 4.22
C ASP A 99 -0.14 3.60 3.25
N THR A 100 -1.39 3.68 2.85
CA THR A 100 -1.90 4.64 1.87
C THR A 100 -3.30 5.12 2.21
N PRO A 101 -3.62 6.41 2.05
CA PRO A 101 -5.01 6.88 2.07
C PRO A 101 -5.80 6.45 0.83
N GLY A 102 -5.12 5.98 -0.22
CA GLY A 102 -5.70 5.57 -1.49
C GLY A 102 -4.77 5.79 -2.67
N ALA A 103 -5.22 5.48 -3.86
CA ALA A 103 -4.50 5.82 -5.09
C ALA A 103 -4.54 7.34 -5.36
N TYR A 104 -3.52 7.85 -6.05
CA TYR A 104 -3.49 9.27 -6.42
C TYR A 104 -4.67 9.63 -7.35
N PRO A 105 -5.52 10.59 -6.96
CA PRO A 105 -6.78 10.89 -7.66
C PRO A 105 -6.64 11.95 -8.75
N GLY A 106 -5.44 12.18 -9.26
CA GLY A 106 -5.19 13.19 -10.29
C GLY A 106 -5.73 12.79 -11.65
N LYS A 107 -6.26 13.76 -12.41
CA LYS A 107 -6.72 13.57 -13.79
C LYS A 107 -5.65 12.94 -14.67
N ASP A 108 -4.42 13.38 -14.53
CA ASP A 108 -3.27 12.85 -15.24
C ASP A 108 -2.97 11.38 -14.91
N ALA A 109 -3.25 10.93 -13.69
CA ALA A 109 -3.14 9.52 -13.31
C ALA A 109 -4.23 8.68 -14.00
N GLU A 110 -5.47 9.18 -14.04
CA GLU A 110 -6.55 8.51 -14.78
C GLU A 110 -6.23 8.39 -16.28
N GLU A 111 -5.73 9.45 -16.90
CA GLU A 111 -5.30 9.45 -18.31
C GLU A 111 -4.18 8.43 -18.59
N ARG A 112 -3.33 8.12 -17.59
CA ARG A 112 -2.26 7.12 -17.68
C ARG A 112 -2.68 5.72 -17.20
N GLY A 113 -3.98 5.50 -16.94
CA GLY A 113 -4.54 4.18 -16.66
C GLY A 113 -4.49 3.76 -15.19
N GLN A 114 -4.81 4.69 -14.25
CA GLN A 114 -4.83 4.41 -12.80
C GLN A 114 -5.74 3.22 -12.44
N GLY A 115 -6.99 3.25 -12.92
CA GLY A 115 -7.96 2.19 -12.64
C GLY A 115 -7.52 0.83 -13.21
N GLU A 116 -6.98 0.81 -14.43
CA GLU A 116 -6.44 -0.40 -15.06
C GLU A 116 -5.27 -0.98 -14.27
N ALA A 117 -4.32 -0.14 -13.84
CA ALA A 117 -3.15 -0.59 -13.10
C ALA A 117 -3.53 -1.23 -11.76
N ILE A 118 -4.50 -0.64 -11.04
CA ILE A 118 -5.06 -1.19 -9.80
C ILE A 118 -5.76 -2.53 -10.05
N ALA A 119 -6.68 -2.57 -11.01
CA ALA A 119 -7.45 -3.78 -11.32
C ALA A 119 -6.53 -4.94 -11.75
N LYS A 120 -5.52 -4.64 -12.55
CA LYS A 120 -4.53 -5.63 -13.00
C LYS A 120 -3.71 -6.19 -11.84
N ASN A 121 -3.29 -5.34 -10.89
CA ASN A 121 -2.60 -5.83 -9.69
C ASN A 121 -3.48 -6.80 -8.91
N ILE A 122 -4.74 -6.42 -8.62
CA ILE A 122 -5.67 -7.28 -7.89
C ILE A 122 -5.81 -8.63 -8.57
N MET A 123 -6.06 -8.64 -9.89
CA MET A 123 -6.24 -9.85 -10.68
C MET A 123 -4.98 -10.74 -10.67
N GLU A 124 -3.81 -10.15 -10.85
CA GLU A 124 -2.55 -10.89 -10.93
C GLU A 124 -2.11 -11.45 -9.57
N PHE A 125 -2.32 -10.71 -8.47
CA PHE A 125 -2.05 -11.22 -7.11
C PHE A 125 -2.87 -12.49 -6.82
N MET A 126 -4.13 -12.56 -7.26
CA MET A 126 -5.00 -13.73 -7.06
C MET A 126 -4.50 -14.99 -7.79
N THR A 127 -3.61 -14.85 -8.75
CA THR A 127 -3.10 -15.97 -9.56
C THR A 127 -1.66 -16.35 -9.30
N LEU A 128 -0.98 -15.63 -8.38
CA LEU A 128 0.41 -15.90 -8.03
C LEU A 128 0.57 -17.28 -7.40
N LYS A 129 1.66 -17.96 -7.76
CA LYS A 129 2.02 -19.29 -7.24
C LYS A 129 3.09 -19.24 -6.13
N THR A 130 3.40 -18.04 -5.64
CA THR A 130 4.32 -17.82 -4.53
C THR A 130 3.56 -17.21 -3.36
N PRO A 131 3.90 -17.54 -2.10
CA PRO A 131 3.21 -17.00 -0.93
C PRO A 131 3.27 -15.49 -0.87
N VAL A 132 2.14 -14.88 -0.50
CA VAL A 132 2.00 -13.43 -0.29
C VAL A 132 1.50 -13.15 1.11
N ILE A 133 2.25 -12.36 1.87
CA ILE A 133 1.86 -11.87 3.20
C ILE A 133 1.71 -10.36 3.11
N SER A 134 0.58 -9.82 3.54
CA SER A 134 0.30 -8.39 3.56
C SER A 134 0.18 -7.87 4.99
N ILE A 135 0.81 -6.74 5.28
CA ILE A 135 0.82 -6.12 6.60
C ILE A 135 0.37 -4.67 6.48
N ILE A 136 -0.73 -4.32 7.17
CA ILE A 136 -1.20 -2.93 7.22
C ILE A 136 -0.48 -2.22 8.36
N LEU A 137 0.43 -1.30 8.00
CA LEU A 137 1.24 -0.55 8.96
C LEU A 137 0.49 0.63 9.60
N GLY A 138 -0.30 1.33 8.80
CA GLY A 138 -1.01 2.51 9.24
C GLY A 138 -2.40 2.59 8.65
N GLU A 139 -2.53 3.13 7.45
CA GLU A 139 -3.83 3.22 6.81
C GLU A 139 -3.87 2.43 5.50
N GLY A 140 -4.92 1.62 5.36
CA GLY A 140 -5.23 0.89 4.14
C GLY A 140 -6.48 1.47 3.49
N GLY A 141 -6.31 2.43 2.56
CA GLY A 141 -7.42 3.14 1.93
C GLY A 141 -7.80 2.60 0.56
N SER A 142 -9.06 2.21 0.42
CA SER A 142 -9.74 1.98 -0.86
C SER A 142 -9.02 0.98 -1.81
N GLY A 143 -9.27 1.13 -3.11
CA GLY A 143 -8.63 0.32 -4.16
C GLY A 143 -7.11 0.46 -4.21
N GLY A 144 -6.57 1.60 -3.78
CA GLY A 144 -5.13 1.82 -3.70
C GLY A 144 -4.44 0.86 -2.73
N ALA A 145 -5.03 0.65 -1.57
CA ALA A 145 -4.56 -0.34 -0.60
C ALA A 145 -4.80 -1.77 -1.12
N LEU A 146 -6.00 -2.04 -1.65
CA LEU A 146 -6.38 -3.36 -2.14
C LEU A 146 -5.46 -3.87 -3.25
N ALA A 147 -4.94 -2.98 -4.09
CA ALA A 147 -4.01 -3.31 -5.17
C ALA A 147 -2.71 -3.99 -4.70
N LEU A 148 -2.37 -3.89 -3.41
CA LEU A 148 -1.22 -4.57 -2.78
C LEU A 148 -1.60 -5.49 -1.62
N ALA A 149 -2.89 -5.52 -1.22
CA ALA A 149 -3.36 -6.25 -0.04
C ALA A 149 -4.03 -7.59 -0.37
N VAL A 150 -4.12 -7.98 -1.63
CA VAL A 150 -4.55 -9.32 -2.02
C VAL A 150 -3.44 -10.30 -1.68
N CYS A 151 -3.70 -11.23 -0.77
CA CYS A 151 -2.67 -12.06 -0.16
C CYS A 151 -3.23 -13.38 0.39
N ASP A 152 -2.34 -14.30 0.75
CA ASP A 152 -2.69 -15.54 1.46
C ASP A 152 -2.91 -15.28 2.95
N GLU A 153 -2.11 -14.36 3.54
CA GLU A 153 -2.19 -13.99 4.96
C GLU A 153 -2.18 -12.47 5.11
N LEU A 154 -3.19 -11.94 5.81
CA LEU A 154 -3.31 -10.51 6.12
C LEU A 154 -3.09 -10.27 7.61
N ALA A 155 -2.09 -9.43 7.93
CA ALA A 155 -1.88 -8.89 9.25
C ALA A 155 -2.11 -7.38 9.28
N MET A 156 -2.43 -6.83 10.45
CA MET A 156 -2.44 -5.39 10.63
C MET A 156 -1.95 -5.01 12.02
N LEU A 157 -1.29 -3.88 12.13
CA LEU A 157 -0.87 -3.36 13.43
C LEU A 157 -2.10 -2.91 14.23
N GLU A 158 -1.99 -2.97 15.56
CA GLU A 158 -3.09 -2.71 16.51
C GLU A 158 -3.87 -1.42 16.21
N ASN A 159 -3.17 -0.35 15.88
CA ASN A 159 -3.76 0.96 15.61
C ASN A 159 -3.93 1.29 14.12
N ALA A 160 -3.68 0.31 13.25
CA ALA A 160 -3.91 0.46 11.82
C ALA A 160 -5.40 0.43 11.48
N ILE A 161 -5.75 0.99 10.32
CA ILE A 161 -7.11 0.98 9.79
C ILE A 161 -7.12 0.44 8.36
N TYR A 162 -8.18 -0.29 8.03
CA TYR A 162 -8.40 -0.78 6.67
C TYR A 162 -9.84 -0.53 6.25
N SER A 163 -10.05 0.24 5.20
CA SER A 163 -11.40 0.58 4.75
C SER A 163 -11.47 0.97 3.28
N VAL A 164 -12.62 0.70 2.67
CA VAL A 164 -12.90 1.11 1.29
C VAL A 164 -13.14 2.62 1.15
N ILE A 165 -13.58 3.27 2.23
CA ILE A 165 -13.89 4.71 2.26
C ILE A 165 -13.61 5.27 3.66
N SER A 166 -13.28 6.57 3.76
CA SER A 166 -13.13 7.22 5.06
C SER A 166 -14.45 7.28 5.82
N PRO A 167 -14.44 7.27 7.18
CA PRO A 167 -15.66 7.42 7.99
C PRO A 167 -16.48 8.67 7.63
N ARG A 168 -15.81 9.77 7.39
CA ARG A 168 -16.44 11.01 6.93
C ARG A 168 -17.11 10.85 5.57
N GLY A 169 -16.44 10.18 4.63
CA GLY A 169 -17.01 9.86 3.32
C GLY A 169 -18.23 8.95 3.42
N PHE A 170 -18.14 7.91 4.25
CA PHE A 170 -19.26 7.01 4.57
C PHE A 170 -20.47 7.79 5.10
N ALA A 171 -20.27 8.63 6.12
CA ALA A 171 -21.33 9.45 6.72
C ALA A 171 -21.93 10.42 5.70
N SER A 172 -21.12 11.07 4.87
CA SER A 172 -21.58 11.98 3.80
C SER A 172 -22.45 11.27 2.77
N ILE A 173 -22.06 10.08 2.33
CA ILE A 173 -22.77 9.34 1.27
C ILE A 173 -24.07 8.74 1.80
N LEU A 174 -24.02 8.02 2.91
CA LEU A 174 -25.18 7.26 3.43
C LEU A 174 -26.15 8.15 4.21
N TRP A 175 -25.63 9.06 5.03
CA TRP A 175 -26.47 9.87 5.92
C TRP A 175 -26.63 11.32 5.48
N LYS A 176 -25.91 11.73 4.43
CA LYS A 176 -25.84 13.12 3.97
C LYS A 176 -25.36 14.11 5.04
N ASP A 177 -24.64 13.61 6.04
CA ASP A 177 -24.12 14.35 7.18
C ASP A 177 -22.69 13.91 7.54
N SER A 178 -21.71 14.70 7.13
CA SER A 178 -20.28 14.42 7.36
C SER A 178 -19.85 14.59 8.83
N THR A 179 -20.69 15.20 9.68
CA THR A 179 -20.35 15.40 11.11
C THR A 179 -20.49 14.12 11.92
N ARG A 180 -21.18 13.10 11.41
CA ARG A 180 -21.39 11.79 12.05
C ARG A 180 -20.24 10.81 11.83
N GLU A 181 -19.05 11.29 11.57
CA GLU A 181 -17.89 10.43 11.28
C GLU A 181 -17.52 9.48 12.43
N ARG A 182 -17.76 9.90 13.70
CA ARG A 182 -17.51 9.05 14.88
C ARG A 182 -18.42 7.82 14.89
N GLU A 183 -19.71 8.01 14.67
CA GLU A 183 -20.69 6.93 14.54
C GLU A 183 -20.37 6.01 13.36
N ALA A 184 -19.90 6.58 12.25
CA ALA A 184 -19.43 5.82 11.10
C ALA A 184 -18.23 4.92 11.46
N CYS A 185 -17.28 5.39 12.25
CA CYS A 185 -16.16 4.58 12.72
C CYS A 185 -16.63 3.33 13.49
N ASP A 186 -17.61 3.51 14.39
CA ASP A 186 -18.14 2.42 15.22
C ASP A 186 -18.84 1.34 14.38
N ILE A 187 -19.56 1.76 13.34
CA ILE A 187 -20.26 0.84 12.43
C ILE A 187 -19.30 0.14 11.47
N MET A 188 -18.32 0.86 10.94
CA MET A 188 -17.39 0.35 9.92
C MET A 188 -16.37 -0.65 10.45
N LYS A 189 -16.13 -0.71 11.77
CA LYS A 189 -15.16 -1.62 12.41
C LYS A 189 -13.79 -1.59 11.70
N LEU A 190 -13.18 -0.42 11.64
CA LEU A 190 -11.99 -0.15 10.82
C LEU A 190 -10.70 -0.79 11.33
N SER A 191 -10.66 -1.26 12.57
CA SER A 191 -9.50 -1.86 13.23
C SER A 191 -9.86 -3.25 13.77
N LEU A 192 -8.84 -3.97 14.24
CA LEU A 192 -9.00 -5.32 14.81
C LEU A 192 -9.62 -5.34 16.23
N ILE A 193 -9.96 -4.17 16.80
CA ILE A 193 -10.51 -4.05 18.16
C ILE A 193 -11.98 -3.67 18.07
#